data_9d12a76b4b54e0e35811f74109df2f18
#
_entry.id   9d12a76b4b54e0e35811f74109df2f18
#
_cell.length_a   1.000
_cell.length_b   1.000
_cell.length_c   1.000
_cell.angle_alpha   90.00
_cell.angle_beta   90.00
_cell.angle_gamma   90.00
#
_symmetry.space_group_name_H-M   'P 1'
#
loop_
_entity.id
_entity.type
_entity.pdbx_description
1 polymer ?
#
loop_
_entity_poly.entity_id
_entity_poly.type
_entity_poly.pdbx_seq_one_letter_code
_entity_poly.pdbx_strand_id
1 'polypeptide(L)'
;MKILVLRFSSIGDIVLCAPVLRCLRRQLGAEVHFLTKKRFAGVIEHNPYIQKLFLFEQSVGEVIPALRQEKYDLVVDLHRNLRSMQVKLALMRPWRSFNKLNIQKWLLVRTGLNLLPEKHIVHRYLDTVRHLGVRYDGEGLDFFIPPQSELDPAGLHPALRPNAYTALVIGATHATKRLPTDRLTELCRRIRGPVALLGGDSESEAGREITAAGDHVLNFCGKLTLHQSASLLKQAARVITHDTGLMHIAAAYRKPIVSVWGSTTPAFGMAPFYPDGMAPARMVETPGLPCRPCSKIGFDACPKGHFRCMRDLDLARIAAEDT
;
A
#
# COMPACT_ATOMS: atom_id res chain seq x y z
N MET A 1 -5.00 -27.29 -10.19
CA MET A 1 -4.32 -27.08 -8.89
C MET A 1 -5.06 -26.01 -8.12
N LYS A 2 -5.40 -26.28 -6.85
CA LYS A 2 -6.13 -25.37 -5.97
C LYS A 2 -5.16 -24.78 -4.91
N ILE A 3 -5.03 -23.47 -4.86
CA ILE A 3 -4.05 -22.77 -4.03
C ILE A 3 -4.74 -21.79 -3.09
N LEU A 4 -4.43 -21.87 -1.80
CA LEU A 4 -4.87 -20.90 -0.80
C LEU A 4 -3.75 -19.87 -0.57
N VAL A 5 -4.03 -18.59 -0.78
CA VAL A 5 -3.12 -17.48 -0.47
C VAL A 5 -3.56 -16.80 0.82
N LEU A 6 -2.65 -16.62 1.76
CA LEU A 6 -2.91 -16.01 3.07
C LEU A 6 -2.29 -14.61 3.15
N ARG A 7 -3.14 -13.56 3.27
CA ARG A 7 -2.70 -12.21 3.63
C ARG A 7 -3.79 -11.49 4.41
N PHE A 8 -3.61 -11.29 5.71
CA PHE A 8 -4.67 -10.82 6.61
C PHE A 8 -4.77 -9.30 6.74
N SER A 9 -3.72 -8.57 6.44
CA SER A 9 -3.56 -7.12 6.54
C SER A 9 -2.20 -6.72 5.93
N SER A 10 -1.86 -5.48 5.67
CA SER A 10 -2.68 -4.28 5.63
C SER A 10 -3.15 -4.00 4.20
N ILE A 11 -3.81 -2.86 3.93
CA ILE A 11 -4.26 -2.49 2.57
C ILE A 11 -3.11 -2.62 1.56
N GLY A 12 -2.00 -1.91 1.78
CA GLY A 12 -0.86 -1.94 0.87
C GLY A 12 -0.28 -3.34 0.65
N ASP A 13 -0.13 -4.11 1.73
CA ASP A 13 0.39 -5.48 1.62
C ASP A 13 -0.53 -6.41 0.84
N ILE A 14 -1.85 -6.21 0.90
CA ILE A 14 -2.83 -6.98 0.12
C ILE A 14 -2.75 -6.58 -1.35
N VAL A 15 -2.67 -5.29 -1.67
CA VAL A 15 -2.46 -4.81 -3.05
C VAL A 15 -1.17 -5.41 -3.64
N LEU A 16 -0.10 -5.47 -2.86
CA LEU A 16 1.19 -6.06 -3.27
C LEU A 16 1.13 -7.58 -3.52
N CYS A 17 0.03 -8.27 -3.17
CA CYS A 17 -0.19 -9.68 -3.54
C CYS A 17 -0.70 -9.85 -4.98
N ALA A 18 -1.25 -8.81 -5.62
CA ALA A 18 -1.90 -8.91 -6.92
C ALA A 18 -1.04 -9.61 -8.00
N PRO A 19 0.28 -9.32 -8.16
CA PRO A 19 1.11 -10.01 -9.14
C PRO A 19 1.22 -11.52 -8.91
N VAL A 20 1.24 -11.97 -7.65
CA VAL A 20 1.27 -13.42 -7.34
C VAL A 20 -0.04 -14.08 -7.77
N LEU A 21 -1.18 -13.45 -7.45
CA LEU A 21 -2.51 -13.96 -7.79
C LEU A 21 -2.68 -14.06 -9.31
N ARG A 22 -2.31 -12.99 -10.03
CA ARG A 22 -2.35 -12.90 -11.50
C ARG A 22 -1.47 -13.97 -12.14
N CYS A 23 -0.22 -14.08 -11.71
CA CYS A 23 0.74 -15.05 -12.27
C CYS A 23 0.31 -16.50 -12.00
N LEU A 24 -0.20 -16.83 -10.79
CA LEU A 24 -0.74 -18.15 -10.48
C LEU A 24 -1.92 -18.48 -11.40
N ARG A 25 -2.82 -17.53 -11.60
CA ARG A 25 -4.01 -17.73 -12.44
C ARG A 25 -3.66 -17.88 -13.91
N ARG A 26 -2.84 -16.96 -14.45
CA ARG A 26 -2.53 -16.91 -15.88
C ARG A 26 -1.55 -17.99 -16.33
N GLN A 27 -0.53 -18.29 -15.53
CA GLN A 27 0.55 -19.20 -15.93
C GLN A 27 0.26 -20.66 -15.60
N LEU A 28 -0.53 -20.92 -14.54
CA LEU A 28 -0.85 -22.30 -14.12
C LEU A 28 -2.32 -22.69 -14.30
N GLY A 29 -3.20 -21.75 -14.64
CA GLY A 29 -4.64 -22.00 -14.60
C GLY A 29 -5.13 -22.36 -13.20
N ALA A 30 -4.39 -21.99 -12.14
CA ALA A 30 -4.70 -22.39 -10.78
C ALA A 30 -6.04 -21.82 -10.30
N GLU A 31 -6.80 -22.61 -9.56
CA GLU A 31 -7.94 -22.13 -8.75
C GLU A 31 -7.37 -21.45 -7.51
N VAL A 32 -7.41 -20.11 -7.48
CA VAL A 32 -6.81 -19.32 -6.40
C VAL A 32 -7.89 -18.88 -5.43
N HIS A 33 -7.75 -19.30 -4.17
CA HIS A 33 -8.54 -18.81 -3.06
C HIS A 33 -7.71 -17.86 -2.19
N PHE A 34 -8.35 -16.88 -1.59
CA PHE A 34 -7.67 -15.88 -0.77
C PHE A 34 -8.30 -15.81 0.62
N LEU A 35 -7.48 -15.74 1.67
CA LEU A 35 -7.94 -15.57 3.05
C LEU A 35 -7.43 -14.26 3.62
N THR A 36 -8.36 -13.41 4.06
CA THR A 36 -8.06 -12.12 4.69
C THR A 36 -9.03 -11.81 5.84
N LYS A 37 -8.76 -10.74 6.59
CA LYS A 37 -9.73 -10.21 7.56
C LYS A 37 -10.88 -9.51 6.85
N LYS A 38 -12.11 -9.64 7.35
CA LYS A 38 -13.34 -9.05 6.80
C LYS A 38 -13.20 -7.54 6.54
N ARG A 39 -12.58 -6.78 7.46
CA ARG A 39 -12.35 -5.34 7.30
C ARG A 39 -11.48 -4.95 6.11
N PHE A 40 -10.77 -5.89 5.50
CA PHE A 40 -9.95 -5.68 4.29
C PHE A 40 -10.53 -6.32 3.04
N ALA A 41 -11.76 -6.85 3.11
CA ALA A 41 -12.41 -7.48 1.95
C ALA A 41 -12.42 -6.55 0.74
N GLY A 42 -12.81 -5.29 0.91
CA GLY A 42 -12.86 -4.29 -0.16
C GLY A 42 -11.55 -4.04 -0.90
N VAL A 43 -10.39 -4.47 -0.34
CA VAL A 43 -9.12 -4.35 -1.06
C VAL A 43 -8.98 -5.38 -2.17
N ILE A 44 -9.68 -6.53 -2.07
CA ILE A 44 -9.39 -7.72 -2.88
C ILE A 44 -10.62 -8.41 -3.47
N GLU A 45 -11.82 -8.10 -3.00
CA GLU A 45 -13.06 -8.81 -3.37
C GLU A 45 -13.41 -8.72 -4.87
N HIS A 46 -12.98 -7.67 -5.54
CA HIS A 46 -13.21 -7.49 -6.99
C HIS A 46 -12.04 -7.98 -7.85
N ASN A 47 -11.08 -8.69 -7.27
CA ASN A 47 -9.93 -9.20 -8.01
C ASN A 47 -10.32 -10.44 -8.84
N PRO A 48 -10.29 -10.38 -10.20
CA PRO A 48 -10.76 -11.46 -11.08
C PRO A 48 -9.87 -12.71 -11.04
N TYR A 49 -8.70 -12.63 -10.43
CA TYR A 49 -7.80 -13.77 -10.30
C TYR A 49 -8.14 -14.66 -9.09
N ILE A 50 -9.11 -14.25 -8.25
CA ILE A 50 -9.58 -14.99 -7.08
C ILE A 50 -10.92 -15.64 -7.38
N GLN A 51 -11.02 -16.96 -7.21
CA GLN A 51 -12.27 -17.71 -7.39
C GLN A 51 -13.08 -17.76 -6.11
N LYS A 52 -12.42 -17.74 -4.94
CA LYS A 52 -13.11 -17.74 -3.65
C LYS A 52 -12.38 -16.91 -2.62
N LEU A 53 -13.12 -16.04 -1.95
CA LEU A 53 -12.62 -15.20 -0.87
C LEU A 53 -13.14 -15.73 0.47
N PHE A 54 -12.23 -16.02 1.40
CA PHE A 54 -12.54 -16.37 2.77
C PHE A 54 -12.26 -15.19 3.69
N LEU A 55 -13.19 -14.90 4.58
CA LEU A 55 -13.14 -13.75 5.47
C LEU A 55 -13.31 -14.21 6.92
N PHE A 56 -12.47 -13.71 7.80
CA PHE A 56 -12.62 -13.89 9.26
C PHE A 56 -12.60 -12.52 9.96
N GLU A 57 -13.27 -12.43 11.10
CA GLU A 57 -13.32 -11.19 11.88
C GLU A 57 -12.30 -11.20 13.01
N GLN A 58 -12.39 -12.10 13.92
CA GLN A 58 -11.57 -12.18 15.13
C GLN A 58 -10.51 -13.28 15.04
N SER A 59 -10.94 -14.49 14.66
CA SER A 59 -10.12 -15.70 14.67
C SER A 59 -10.16 -16.45 13.34
N VAL A 60 -9.01 -16.95 12.90
CA VAL A 60 -8.94 -17.85 11.73
C VAL A 60 -9.69 -19.16 11.96
N GLY A 61 -10.00 -19.50 13.23
CA GLY A 61 -10.83 -20.65 13.57
C GLY A 61 -12.21 -20.64 12.92
N GLU A 62 -12.78 -19.44 12.70
CA GLU A 62 -14.08 -19.22 12.06
C GLU A 62 -14.18 -19.85 10.66
N VAL A 63 -13.07 -19.91 9.93
CA VAL A 63 -13.03 -20.36 8.53
C VAL A 63 -12.33 -21.69 8.33
N ILE A 64 -11.64 -22.24 9.32
CA ILE A 64 -10.91 -23.52 9.20
C ILE A 64 -11.81 -24.67 8.71
N PRO A 65 -13.04 -24.88 9.21
CA PRO A 65 -13.89 -25.96 8.70
C PRO A 65 -14.18 -25.86 7.20
N ALA A 66 -14.51 -24.65 6.72
CA ALA A 66 -14.75 -24.40 5.31
C ALA A 66 -13.47 -24.55 4.46
N LEU A 67 -12.32 -24.09 4.97
CA LEU A 67 -11.04 -24.25 4.29
C LEU A 67 -10.62 -25.72 4.14
N ARG A 68 -10.92 -26.56 5.12
CA ARG A 68 -10.62 -28.02 5.06
C ARG A 68 -11.40 -28.74 3.95
N GLN A 69 -12.63 -28.31 3.69
CA GLN A 69 -13.48 -28.89 2.64
C GLN A 69 -12.91 -28.64 1.23
N GLU A 70 -12.13 -27.57 1.04
CA GLU A 70 -11.56 -27.19 -0.26
C GLU A 70 -10.43 -28.10 -0.75
N LYS A 71 -9.77 -28.87 0.11
CA LYS A 71 -8.71 -29.83 -0.22
C LYS A 71 -7.57 -29.20 -1.06
N TYR A 72 -6.95 -28.14 -0.53
CA TYR A 72 -5.87 -27.41 -1.23
C TYR A 72 -4.67 -28.30 -1.57
N ASP A 73 -4.04 -28.01 -2.72
CA ASP A 73 -2.77 -28.60 -3.12
C ASP A 73 -1.58 -27.86 -2.48
N LEU A 74 -1.72 -26.52 -2.28
CA LEU A 74 -0.67 -25.68 -1.72
C LEU A 74 -1.28 -24.51 -0.91
N VAL A 75 -0.63 -24.16 0.19
CA VAL A 75 -0.88 -22.92 0.94
C VAL A 75 0.29 -21.97 0.75
N VAL A 76 0.02 -20.80 0.20
CA VAL A 76 0.99 -19.70 0.00
C VAL A 76 0.81 -18.66 1.10
N ASP A 77 1.72 -18.64 2.07
CA ASP A 77 1.65 -17.76 3.23
C ASP A 77 2.45 -16.47 3.00
N LEU A 78 1.75 -15.43 2.56
CA LEU A 78 2.29 -14.08 2.37
C LEU A 78 2.13 -13.20 3.63
N HIS A 79 1.68 -13.77 4.75
CA HIS A 79 1.51 -13.06 6.02
C HIS A 79 2.55 -13.44 7.08
N ARG A 80 2.80 -14.75 7.23
CA ARG A 80 3.82 -15.35 8.11
C ARG A 80 3.76 -14.84 9.56
N ASN A 81 2.68 -15.17 10.25
CA ASN A 81 2.49 -14.92 11.68
C ASN A 81 1.86 -16.15 12.39
N LEU A 82 1.54 -16.04 13.69
CA LEU A 82 0.93 -17.11 14.45
C LEU A 82 -0.42 -17.56 13.87
N ARG A 83 -1.26 -16.62 13.42
CA ARG A 83 -2.56 -16.97 12.81
C ARG A 83 -2.39 -17.71 11.49
N SER A 84 -1.43 -17.30 10.63
CA SER A 84 -1.18 -18.06 9.39
C SER A 84 -0.56 -19.42 9.67
N MET A 85 0.20 -19.56 10.76
CA MET A 85 0.68 -20.87 11.22
C MET A 85 -0.47 -21.78 11.66
N GLN A 86 -1.45 -21.24 12.41
CA GLN A 86 -2.65 -22.01 12.80
C GLN A 86 -3.39 -22.55 11.57
N VAL A 87 -3.59 -21.74 10.52
CA VAL A 87 -4.21 -22.19 9.26
C VAL A 87 -3.41 -23.31 8.62
N LYS A 88 -2.09 -23.15 8.49
CA LYS A 88 -1.21 -24.17 7.88
C LYS A 88 -1.26 -25.50 8.62
N LEU A 89 -1.16 -25.46 9.95
CA LEU A 89 -1.24 -26.69 10.79
C LEU A 89 -2.63 -27.33 10.73
N ALA A 90 -3.70 -26.52 10.72
CA ALA A 90 -5.06 -27.03 10.66
C ALA A 90 -5.38 -27.69 9.32
N LEU A 91 -4.79 -27.22 8.21
CA LEU A 91 -5.03 -27.77 6.87
C LEU A 91 -4.13 -28.98 6.55
N MET A 92 -2.98 -29.11 7.20
CA MET A 92 -2.00 -30.19 6.96
C MET A 92 -1.67 -30.39 5.47
N ARG A 93 -1.50 -29.27 4.74
CA ARG A 93 -1.17 -29.25 3.31
C ARG A 93 0.23 -28.70 3.10
N PRO A 94 0.90 -29.01 1.99
CA PRO A 94 2.15 -28.36 1.64
C PRO A 94 2.02 -26.83 1.70
N TRP A 95 3.04 -26.14 2.23
CA TRP A 95 3.02 -24.69 2.28
C TRP A 95 4.37 -24.08 1.91
N ARG A 96 4.31 -22.81 1.45
CA ARG A 96 5.48 -21.94 1.28
C ARG A 96 5.19 -20.59 1.93
N SER A 97 6.16 -20.06 2.65
CA SER A 97 6.04 -18.75 3.32
C SER A 97 7.13 -17.82 2.81
N PHE A 98 6.78 -16.55 2.56
CA PHE A 98 7.77 -15.57 2.14
C PHE A 98 8.76 -15.21 3.25
N ASN A 99 9.95 -14.75 2.87
CA ASN A 99 10.94 -14.31 3.84
C ASN A 99 10.69 -12.84 4.23
N LYS A 100 10.39 -12.60 5.52
CA LYS A 100 10.16 -11.25 6.08
C LYS A 100 11.42 -10.42 6.22
N LEU A 101 12.60 -11.04 6.20
CA LEU A 101 13.88 -10.40 6.45
C LEU A 101 13.91 -9.64 7.80
N ASN A 102 13.30 -10.23 8.83
CA ASN A 102 13.12 -9.56 10.12
C ASN A 102 14.45 -9.24 10.82
N ILE A 103 15.46 -10.11 10.68
CA ILE A 103 16.78 -9.93 11.28
C ILE A 103 17.49 -8.76 10.58
N GLN A 104 17.54 -8.76 9.25
CA GLN A 104 18.15 -7.69 8.45
C GLN A 104 17.47 -6.34 8.69
N LYS A 105 16.12 -6.31 8.75
CA LYS A 105 15.36 -5.11 9.09
C LYS A 105 15.64 -4.63 10.52
N TRP A 106 15.75 -5.53 11.47
CA TRP A 106 16.07 -5.20 12.85
C TRP A 106 17.49 -4.61 12.93
N LEU A 107 18.45 -5.22 12.24
CA LEU A 107 19.83 -4.76 12.20
C LEU A 107 19.91 -3.34 11.62
N LEU A 108 19.25 -3.09 10.47
CA LEU A 108 19.20 -1.76 9.87
C LEU A 108 18.61 -0.71 10.84
N VAL A 109 17.49 -1.03 11.50
CA VAL A 109 16.85 -0.11 12.46
C VAL A 109 17.73 0.15 13.69
N ARG A 110 18.45 -0.87 14.16
CA ARG A 110 19.16 -0.78 15.44
C ARG A 110 20.58 -0.23 15.32
N THR A 111 21.24 -0.54 14.21
CA THR A 111 22.67 -0.24 14.02
C THR A 111 22.95 0.62 12.78
N GLY A 112 21.97 0.85 11.91
CA GLY A 112 22.18 1.51 10.62
C GLY A 112 22.81 0.60 9.55
N LEU A 113 23.20 -0.65 9.88
CA LEU A 113 23.81 -1.57 8.92
C LEU A 113 22.75 -2.17 7.99
N ASN A 114 22.83 -1.83 6.71
CA ASN A 114 21.90 -2.32 5.70
C ASN A 114 22.41 -3.62 5.06
N LEU A 115 21.84 -4.75 5.48
CA LEU A 115 22.06 -6.08 4.88
C LEU A 115 20.79 -6.56 4.13
N LEU A 116 19.89 -5.66 3.79
CA LEU A 116 18.71 -6.00 3.00
C LEU A 116 19.09 -6.20 1.53
N PRO A 117 18.55 -7.23 0.86
CA PRO A 117 18.72 -7.37 -0.56
C PRO A 117 17.98 -6.24 -1.30
N GLU A 118 18.50 -5.78 -2.42
CA GLU A 118 17.82 -4.89 -3.35
C GLU A 118 16.69 -5.62 -4.08
N LYS A 119 15.71 -6.10 -3.31
CA LYS A 119 14.61 -6.92 -3.82
C LYS A 119 13.29 -6.45 -3.26
N HIS A 120 12.42 -5.97 -4.16
CA HIS A 120 11.07 -5.53 -3.77
C HIS A 120 10.26 -6.69 -3.15
N ILE A 121 9.32 -6.36 -2.26
CA ILE A 121 8.51 -7.36 -1.54
C ILE A 121 7.66 -8.20 -2.51
N VAL A 122 7.22 -7.65 -3.63
CA VAL A 122 6.49 -8.39 -4.69
C VAL A 122 7.32 -9.57 -5.19
N HIS A 123 8.60 -9.36 -5.48
CA HIS A 123 9.48 -10.45 -5.91
C HIS A 123 9.72 -11.48 -4.79
N ARG A 124 9.76 -11.03 -3.52
CA ARG A 124 9.84 -11.96 -2.37
C ARG A 124 8.54 -12.77 -2.19
N TYR A 125 7.39 -12.21 -2.57
CA TYR A 125 6.13 -12.95 -2.62
C TYR A 125 6.14 -13.97 -3.75
N LEU A 126 6.59 -13.61 -4.95
CA LEU A 126 6.73 -14.50 -6.11
C LEU A 126 7.72 -15.65 -5.85
N ASP A 127 8.76 -15.45 -5.02
CA ASP A 127 9.68 -16.53 -4.64
C ASP A 127 8.95 -17.72 -3.99
N THR A 128 7.81 -17.50 -3.33
CA THR A 128 7.02 -18.56 -2.69
C THR A 128 6.44 -19.56 -3.69
N VAL A 129 6.25 -19.13 -4.93
CA VAL A 129 5.64 -19.93 -6.01
C VAL A 129 6.60 -20.24 -7.17
N ARG A 130 7.84 -19.77 -7.07
CA ARG A 130 8.89 -20.00 -8.08
C ARG A 130 9.14 -21.48 -8.39
N HIS A 131 9.05 -22.34 -7.37
CA HIS A 131 9.22 -23.78 -7.51
C HIS A 131 8.16 -24.46 -8.39
N LEU A 132 7.04 -23.77 -8.66
CA LEU A 132 5.98 -24.17 -9.59
C LEU A 132 6.24 -23.70 -11.04
N GLY A 133 7.39 -23.09 -11.32
CA GLY A 133 7.70 -22.47 -12.61
C GLY A 133 7.12 -21.07 -12.80
N VAL A 134 6.37 -20.53 -11.81
CA VAL A 134 5.77 -19.20 -11.90
C VAL A 134 6.83 -18.11 -11.85
N ARG A 135 6.74 -17.16 -12.79
CA ARG A 135 7.63 -16.01 -12.92
C ARG A 135 6.83 -14.71 -12.92
N TYR A 136 7.47 -13.62 -12.55
CA TYR A 136 6.88 -12.29 -12.68
C TYR A 136 6.63 -11.98 -14.17
N ASP A 137 5.47 -11.42 -14.45
CA ASP A 137 4.98 -11.14 -15.81
C ASP A 137 5.31 -9.72 -16.32
N GLY A 138 5.97 -8.90 -15.50
CA GLY A 138 6.33 -7.53 -15.88
C GLY A 138 5.21 -6.49 -15.78
N GLU A 139 3.97 -6.87 -15.40
CA GLU A 139 2.80 -5.99 -15.52
C GLU A 139 2.55 -5.06 -14.30
N GLY A 140 3.37 -5.10 -13.25
CA GLY A 140 3.19 -4.27 -12.06
C GLY A 140 2.05 -4.75 -11.15
N LEU A 141 1.42 -3.81 -10.45
CA LEU A 141 0.30 -4.08 -9.54
C LEU A 141 -1.05 -3.98 -10.24
N ASP A 142 -2.07 -4.58 -9.61
CA ASP A 142 -3.49 -4.41 -9.97
C ASP A 142 -4.30 -3.94 -8.76
N PHE A 143 -5.29 -3.11 -9.02
CA PHE A 143 -6.38 -2.80 -8.10
C PHE A 143 -7.68 -2.63 -8.90
N PHE A 144 -8.77 -3.23 -8.44
CA PHE A 144 -10.03 -3.29 -9.17
C PHE A 144 -11.10 -2.50 -8.43
N ILE A 145 -11.68 -1.50 -9.11
CA ILE A 145 -12.78 -0.68 -8.61
C ILE A 145 -14.08 -1.22 -9.21
N PRO A 146 -15.11 -1.51 -8.39
CA PRO A 146 -16.41 -1.89 -8.93
C PRO A 146 -17.05 -0.67 -9.62
N PRO A 147 -17.81 -0.86 -10.73
CA PRO A 147 -18.35 0.23 -11.54
C PRO A 147 -19.12 1.29 -10.74
N GLN A 148 -19.89 0.88 -9.74
CA GLN A 148 -20.66 1.78 -8.87
C GLN A 148 -19.80 2.69 -7.96
N SER A 149 -18.51 2.43 -7.85
CA SER A 149 -17.56 3.25 -7.07
C SER A 149 -16.67 4.12 -7.94
N GLU A 150 -16.77 4.02 -9.26
CA GLU A 150 -16.13 4.96 -10.17
C GLU A 150 -16.81 6.33 -10.04
N LEU A 151 -16.02 7.35 -9.76
CA LEU A 151 -16.51 8.72 -9.57
C LEU A 151 -16.20 9.56 -10.80
N ASP A 152 -17.11 10.48 -11.12
CA ASP A 152 -16.77 11.65 -11.94
C ASP A 152 -16.17 12.73 -11.04
N PRO A 153 -14.87 13.06 -11.17
CA PRO A 153 -14.25 14.09 -10.35
C PRO A 153 -14.91 15.46 -10.54
N ALA A 154 -15.34 15.82 -11.76
CA ALA A 154 -15.97 17.08 -12.05
C ALA A 154 -17.36 17.20 -11.38
N GLY A 155 -18.08 16.08 -11.24
CA GLY A 155 -19.31 16.00 -10.47
C GLY A 155 -19.12 16.19 -8.96
N LEU A 156 -17.94 15.91 -8.42
CA LEU A 156 -17.61 16.22 -7.03
C LEU A 156 -17.26 17.71 -6.83
N HIS A 157 -16.46 18.26 -7.74
CA HIS A 157 -16.11 19.68 -7.74
C HIS A 157 -15.64 20.11 -9.14
N PRO A 158 -16.12 21.25 -9.71
CA PRO A 158 -15.81 21.67 -11.08
C PRO A 158 -14.31 21.87 -11.40
N ALA A 159 -13.50 22.13 -10.37
CA ALA A 159 -12.04 22.25 -10.53
C ALA A 159 -11.33 20.91 -10.74
N LEU A 160 -11.96 19.78 -10.39
CA LEU A 160 -11.38 18.45 -10.53
C LEU A 160 -11.70 17.89 -11.91
N ARG A 161 -10.79 18.09 -12.86
CA ARG A 161 -10.88 17.44 -14.17
C ARG A 161 -9.91 16.26 -14.25
N PRO A 162 -10.28 15.17 -14.94
CA PRO A 162 -9.37 14.03 -15.12
C PRO A 162 -7.99 14.48 -15.62
N ASN A 163 -6.95 13.95 -15.00
CA ASN A 163 -5.54 14.28 -15.25
C ASN A 163 -5.15 15.76 -15.10
N ALA A 164 -5.89 16.57 -14.33
CA ALA A 164 -5.63 17.99 -14.12
C ALA A 164 -5.54 18.40 -12.64
N TYR A 165 -5.47 17.46 -11.71
CA TYR A 165 -5.32 17.74 -10.29
C TYR A 165 -4.27 16.84 -9.63
N THR A 166 -3.74 17.30 -8.51
CA THR A 166 -2.87 16.50 -7.63
C THR A 166 -3.72 15.81 -6.56
N ALA A 167 -3.63 14.49 -6.44
CA ALA A 167 -4.16 13.78 -5.28
C ALA A 167 -3.11 13.76 -4.16
N LEU A 168 -3.45 14.32 -3.00
CA LEU A 168 -2.58 14.34 -1.82
C LEU A 168 -3.13 13.43 -0.74
N VAL A 169 -2.47 12.30 -0.51
CA VAL A 169 -2.83 11.35 0.55
C VAL A 169 -2.19 11.78 1.85
N ILE A 170 -3.00 12.30 2.80
CA ILE A 170 -2.49 12.84 4.06
C ILE A 170 -2.43 11.81 5.19
N GLY A 171 -3.14 10.68 5.05
CA GLY A 171 -3.22 9.63 6.05
C GLY A 171 -2.09 8.61 5.99
N ALA A 172 -1.80 8.00 7.13
CA ALA A 172 -1.05 6.74 7.28
C ALA A 172 -1.37 6.13 8.65
N THR A 173 -1.19 4.81 8.82
CA THR A 173 -1.52 4.10 10.06
C THR A 173 -0.78 4.65 11.28
N HIS A 174 0.49 5.05 11.12
CA HIS A 174 1.31 5.57 12.23
C HIS A 174 1.62 7.05 12.02
N ALA A 175 1.53 7.84 13.09
CA ALA A 175 1.77 9.28 13.03
C ALA A 175 3.18 9.64 12.52
N THR A 176 4.19 8.84 12.84
CA THR A 176 5.56 9.09 12.37
C THR A 176 5.80 8.84 10.87
N LYS A 177 4.78 8.39 10.16
CA LYS A 177 4.78 8.29 8.69
C LYS A 177 4.11 9.49 8.00
N ARG A 178 3.43 10.37 8.74
CA ARG A 178 2.66 11.49 8.22
C ARG A 178 3.45 12.79 8.34
N LEU A 179 3.37 13.64 7.32
CA LEU A 179 3.78 15.04 7.46
C LEU A 179 2.87 15.73 8.50
N PRO A 180 3.42 16.57 9.39
CA PRO A 180 2.61 17.43 10.26
C PRO A 180 1.64 18.32 9.46
N THR A 181 0.50 18.66 10.03
CA THR A 181 -0.57 19.44 9.36
C THR A 181 -0.07 20.80 8.88
N ASP A 182 0.76 21.49 9.68
CA ASP A 182 1.41 22.75 9.30
C ASP A 182 2.28 22.58 8.04
N ARG A 183 3.03 21.49 7.94
CA ARG A 183 3.87 21.19 6.78
C ARG A 183 3.05 20.78 5.56
N LEU A 184 1.91 20.08 5.74
CA LEU A 184 0.97 19.77 4.66
C LEU A 184 0.30 21.04 4.12
N THR A 185 -0.08 21.97 5.00
CA THR A 185 -0.63 23.28 4.61
C THR A 185 0.40 24.09 3.79
N GLU A 186 1.65 24.12 4.26
CA GLU A 186 2.73 24.77 3.52
C GLU A 186 3.00 24.09 2.16
N LEU A 187 2.95 22.76 2.10
CA LEU A 187 3.09 22.00 0.87
C LEU A 187 1.97 22.36 -0.14
N CYS A 188 0.72 22.40 0.32
CA CYS A 188 -0.42 22.75 -0.52
C CYS A 188 -0.28 24.14 -1.15
N ARG A 189 0.25 25.13 -0.41
CA ARG A 189 0.52 26.48 -0.96
C ARG A 189 1.55 26.48 -2.09
N ARG A 190 2.40 25.47 -2.18
CA ARG A 190 3.44 25.32 -3.22
C ARG A 190 2.97 24.52 -4.44
N ILE A 191 1.87 23.75 -4.30
CA ILE A 191 1.31 22.96 -5.40
C ILE A 191 0.48 23.89 -6.30
N ARG A 192 0.74 23.83 -7.60
CA ARG A 192 -0.05 24.54 -8.60
C ARG A 192 -1.29 23.71 -8.97
N GLY A 193 -2.41 24.40 -9.20
CA GLY A 193 -3.68 23.77 -9.59
C GLY A 193 -4.40 23.05 -8.45
N PRO A 194 -5.51 22.38 -8.75
CA PRO A 194 -6.37 21.77 -7.76
C PRO A 194 -5.70 20.62 -7.01
N VAL A 195 -5.96 20.54 -5.70
CA VAL A 195 -5.47 19.49 -4.80
C VAL A 195 -6.66 18.76 -4.18
N ALA A 196 -6.77 17.45 -4.39
CA ALA A 196 -7.73 16.60 -3.71
C ALA A 196 -7.06 15.93 -2.51
N LEU A 197 -7.42 16.34 -1.28
CA LEU A 197 -6.94 15.69 -0.06
C LEU A 197 -7.67 14.37 0.15
N LEU A 198 -6.93 13.29 0.33
CA LEU A 198 -7.45 11.95 0.57
C LEU A 198 -6.95 11.41 1.92
N GLY A 199 -7.87 10.85 2.69
CA GLY A 199 -7.61 10.26 4.01
C GLY A 199 -8.88 9.60 4.56
N GLY A 200 -8.75 8.86 5.65
CA GLY A 200 -9.88 8.28 6.37
C GLY A 200 -10.55 9.29 7.31
N ASP A 201 -11.49 8.79 8.12
CA ASP A 201 -12.24 9.61 9.10
C ASP A 201 -11.29 10.27 10.11
N SER A 202 -10.21 9.60 10.51
CA SER A 202 -9.20 10.13 11.44
C SER A 202 -8.45 11.35 10.90
N GLU A 203 -8.44 11.56 9.58
CA GLU A 203 -7.79 12.68 8.92
C GLU A 203 -8.74 13.82 8.56
N SER A 204 -10.05 13.71 8.86
CA SER A 204 -11.08 14.71 8.50
C SER A 204 -10.80 16.10 9.06
N GLU A 205 -10.34 16.19 10.32
CA GLU A 205 -10.00 17.44 10.97
C GLU A 205 -8.75 18.08 10.39
N ALA A 206 -7.67 17.30 10.30
CA ALA A 206 -6.45 17.76 9.65
C ALA A 206 -6.71 18.21 8.21
N GLY A 207 -7.56 17.48 7.46
CA GLY A 207 -7.99 17.87 6.13
C GLY A 207 -8.69 19.23 6.10
N ARG A 208 -9.54 19.57 7.10
CA ARG A 208 -10.17 20.90 7.23
C ARG A 208 -9.14 21.99 7.49
N GLU A 209 -8.18 21.74 8.39
CA GLU A 209 -7.11 22.72 8.67
C GLU A 209 -6.26 23.00 7.42
N ILE A 210 -5.94 21.96 6.64
CA ILE A 210 -5.11 22.08 5.44
C ILE A 210 -5.81 22.92 4.34
N THR A 211 -7.16 22.98 4.29
CA THR A 211 -7.86 23.83 3.32
C THR A 211 -7.58 25.32 3.52
N ALA A 212 -7.05 25.75 4.66
CA ALA A 212 -6.55 27.10 4.87
C ALA A 212 -5.35 27.48 3.95
N ALA A 213 -4.80 26.53 3.20
CA ALA A 213 -3.77 26.79 2.20
C ALA A 213 -4.30 27.57 0.99
N GLY A 214 -5.60 27.47 0.67
CA GLY A 214 -6.27 28.19 -0.43
C GLY A 214 -7.45 27.42 -1.00
N ASP A 215 -8.29 28.09 -1.78
CA ASP A 215 -9.53 27.57 -2.39
C ASP A 215 -9.29 26.42 -3.39
N HIS A 216 -8.05 26.24 -3.86
CA HIS A 216 -7.65 25.15 -4.73
C HIS A 216 -7.50 23.80 -3.99
N VAL A 217 -7.57 23.80 -2.65
CA VAL A 217 -7.41 22.60 -1.81
C VAL A 217 -8.76 22.08 -1.37
N LEU A 218 -9.13 20.90 -1.84
CA LEU A 218 -10.44 20.28 -1.67
C LEU A 218 -10.33 19.09 -0.71
N ASN A 219 -11.06 19.11 0.39
CA ASN A 219 -11.01 18.07 1.43
C ASN A 219 -12.04 16.97 1.20
N PHE A 220 -11.55 15.76 0.89
CA PHE A 220 -12.33 14.53 0.78
C PHE A 220 -12.01 13.50 1.90
N CYS A 221 -11.23 13.88 2.91
CA CYS A 221 -10.92 12.99 4.05
C CYS A 221 -12.20 12.62 4.82
N GLY A 222 -12.39 11.33 5.07
CA GLY A 222 -13.57 10.79 5.73
C GLY A 222 -14.87 10.82 4.91
N LYS A 223 -14.85 11.28 3.67
CA LYS A 223 -16.03 11.39 2.81
C LYS A 223 -16.15 10.30 1.76
N LEU A 224 -15.09 9.57 1.51
CA LEU A 224 -14.98 8.60 0.43
C LEU A 224 -14.66 7.21 0.97
N THR A 225 -15.25 6.20 0.35
CA THR A 225 -14.83 4.82 0.53
C THR A 225 -13.43 4.58 -0.06
N LEU A 226 -12.84 3.43 0.24
CA LEU A 226 -11.53 3.04 -0.35
C LEU A 226 -11.59 3.03 -1.89
N HIS A 227 -12.65 2.47 -2.46
CA HIS A 227 -12.82 2.39 -3.93
C HIS A 227 -13.03 3.77 -4.55
N GLN A 228 -13.79 4.65 -3.91
CA GLN A 228 -13.98 6.02 -4.36
C GLN A 228 -12.66 6.83 -4.28
N SER A 229 -11.90 6.68 -3.21
CA SER A 229 -10.55 7.25 -3.11
C SER A 229 -9.63 6.72 -4.21
N ALA A 230 -9.69 5.42 -4.51
CA ALA A 230 -8.94 4.81 -5.61
C ALA A 230 -9.37 5.34 -6.98
N SER A 231 -10.67 5.64 -7.18
CA SER A 231 -11.18 6.28 -8.41
C SER A 231 -10.57 7.67 -8.61
N LEU A 232 -10.49 8.48 -7.56
CA LEU A 232 -9.80 9.77 -7.64
C LEU A 232 -8.29 9.62 -7.89
N LEU A 233 -7.62 8.66 -7.24
CA LEU A 233 -6.20 8.37 -7.52
C LEU A 233 -5.97 8.00 -8.99
N LYS A 234 -6.83 7.14 -9.55
CA LYS A 234 -6.78 6.68 -10.95
C LYS A 234 -6.86 7.84 -11.94
N GLN A 235 -7.60 8.90 -11.61
CA GLN A 235 -7.86 10.04 -12.47
C GLN A 235 -7.00 11.28 -12.14
N ALA A 236 -6.16 11.25 -11.12
CA ALA A 236 -5.24 12.34 -10.81
C ALA A 236 -4.14 12.46 -11.87
N ALA A 237 -3.60 13.67 -12.07
CA ALA A 237 -2.40 13.90 -12.87
C ALA A 237 -1.18 13.27 -12.20
N ARG A 238 -1.06 13.46 -10.88
CA ARG A 238 -0.02 12.91 -10.03
C ARG A 238 -0.54 12.64 -8.62
N VAL A 239 0.20 11.84 -7.87
CA VAL A 239 -0.12 11.50 -6.48
C VAL A 239 1.04 11.88 -5.57
N ILE A 240 0.78 12.66 -4.53
CA ILE A 240 1.72 12.87 -3.43
C ILE A 240 1.20 12.05 -2.25
N THR A 241 2.04 11.23 -1.65
CA THR A 241 1.59 10.28 -0.63
C THR A 241 2.68 9.95 0.37
N HIS A 242 2.28 9.52 1.55
CA HIS A 242 3.16 8.85 2.51
C HIS A 242 3.32 7.35 2.18
N ASP A 243 4.16 6.65 2.94
CA ASP A 243 4.25 5.16 2.94
C ASP A 243 2.94 4.56 3.48
N THR A 244 1.95 4.35 2.61
CA THR A 244 0.59 3.93 2.93
C THR A 244 -0.03 3.03 1.86
N GLY A 245 -1.21 2.44 2.16
CA GLY A 245 -1.93 1.57 1.22
C GLY A 245 -2.33 2.26 -0.08
N LEU A 246 -2.75 3.53 -0.03
CA LEU A 246 -3.13 4.31 -1.19
C LEU A 246 -1.95 4.58 -2.15
N MET A 247 -0.71 4.60 -1.65
CA MET A 247 0.49 4.66 -2.49
C MET A 247 0.57 3.45 -3.44
N HIS A 248 0.31 2.25 -2.94
CA HIS A 248 0.33 1.04 -3.77
C HIS A 248 -0.86 0.97 -4.73
N ILE A 249 -2.02 1.51 -4.34
CA ILE A 249 -3.18 1.64 -5.23
C ILE A 249 -2.87 2.62 -6.37
N ALA A 250 -2.25 3.77 -6.07
CA ALA A 250 -1.81 4.71 -7.11
C ALA A 250 -0.80 4.08 -8.07
N ALA A 251 0.14 3.28 -7.56
CA ALA A 251 1.09 2.53 -8.38
C ALA A 251 0.42 1.49 -9.28
N ALA A 252 -0.66 0.83 -8.81
CA ALA A 252 -1.46 -0.08 -9.62
C ALA A 252 -2.11 0.63 -10.83
N TYR A 253 -2.43 1.92 -10.69
CA TYR A 253 -2.91 2.76 -11.81
C TYR A 253 -1.79 3.47 -12.58
N ARG A 254 -0.53 3.11 -12.33
CA ARG A 254 0.65 3.63 -13.04
C ARG A 254 0.77 5.16 -12.95
N LYS A 255 0.27 5.75 -11.85
CA LYS A 255 0.33 7.21 -11.66
C LYS A 255 1.74 7.67 -11.31
N PRO A 256 2.17 8.86 -11.76
CA PRO A 256 3.35 9.53 -11.22
C PRO A 256 3.18 9.73 -9.70
N ILE A 257 4.12 9.23 -8.91
CA ILE A 257 4.04 9.27 -7.44
C ILE A 257 5.23 10.01 -6.85
N VAL A 258 4.95 10.96 -5.96
CA VAL A 258 5.94 11.49 -5.02
C VAL A 258 5.65 10.85 -3.67
N SER A 259 6.49 9.93 -3.23
CA SER A 259 6.34 9.23 -1.96
C SER A 259 7.25 9.82 -0.89
N VAL A 260 6.65 10.16 0.26
CA VAL A 260 7.31 10.81 1.39
C VAL A 260 7.59 9.79 2.48
N TRP A 261 8.84 9.72 2.94
CA TRP A 261 9.31 8.71 3.88
C TRP A 261 9.91 9.33 5.15
N GLY A 262 9.29 9.06 6.30
CA GLY A 262 9.72 9.55 7.61
C GLY A 262 10.46 8.50 8.43
N SER A 263 9.76 7.86 9.36
CA SER A 263 10.31 6.85 10.29
C SER A 263 10.69 5.51 9.64
N THR A 264 10.18 5.25 8.45
CA THR A 264 10.47 4.07 7.63
C THR A 264 11.38 4.43 6.45
N THR A 265 11.74 3.44 5.61
CA THR A 265 12.61 3.64 4.45
C THR A 265 12.17 2.78 3.26
N PRO A 266 12.33 3.25 2.02
CA PRO A 266 12.15 2.44 0.80
C PRO A 266 12.99 1.17 0.78
N ALA A 267 14.15 1.16 1.45
CA ALA A 267 15.06 0.01 1.53
C ALA A 267 14.39 -1.26 2.12
N PHE A 268 13.26 -1.14 2.82
CA PHE A 268 12.47 -2.32 3.23
C PHE A 268 11.84 -3.08 2.06
N GLY A 269 11.96 -2.53 0.83
CA GLY A 269 11.46 -3.12 -0.40
C GLY A 269 9.95 -2.92 -0.59
N MET A 270 9.42 -1.78 -0.11
CA MET A 270 7.99 -1.43 -0.21
C MET A 270 7.78 -0.07 -0.90
N ALA A 271 8.71 0.36 -1.74
CA ALA A 271 8.52 1.51 -2.62
C ALA A 271 7.33 1.28 -3.59
N PRO A 272 6.82 2.32 -4.29
CA PRO A 272 5.86 2.12 -5.37
C PRO A 272 6.39 1.10 -6.38
N PHE A 273 5.55 0.15 -6.78
CA PHE A 273 5.93 -0.94 -7.69
C PHE A 273 5.16 -0.83 -9.00
N TYR A 274 5.89 -0.72 -10.10
CA TYR A 274 5.36 -0.48 -11.44
C TYR A 274 5.63 -1.65 -12.39
N PRO A 275 5.00 -1.67 -13.58
CA PRO A 275 5.43 -2.53 -14.69
C PRO A 275 6.90 -2.33 -15.03
N ASP A 276 7.53 -3.39 -15.58
CA ASP A 276 8.92 -3.32 -16.04
C ASP A 276 9.10 -2.18 -17.06
N GLY A 277 10.21 -1.47 -16.94
CA GLY A 277 10.51 -0.30 -17.78
C GLY A 277 9.82 1.00 -17.38
N MET A 278 8.97 1.01 -16.36
CA MET A 278 8.36 2.22 -15.81
C MET A 278 8.96 2.57 -14.44
N ALA A 279 9.26 3.84 -14.22
CA ALA A 279 9.74 4.34 -12.93
C ALA A 279 9.19 5.75 -12.60
N PRO A 280 7.87 5.98 -12.65
CA PRO A 280 7.30 7.30 -12.46
C PRO A 280 7.19 7.67 -10.96
N ALA A 281 8.05 7.15 -10.11
CA ALA A 281 8.05 7.45 -8.68
C ALA A 281 9.30 8.20 -8.25
N ARG A 282 9.08 9.29 -7.53
CA ARG A 282 10.11 10.01 -6.80
C ARG A 282 9.95 9.77 -5.30
N MET A 283 11.00 9.28 -4.67
CA MET A 283 11.04 9.07 -3.22
C MET A 283 11.73 10.25 -2.55
N VAL A 284 11.06 10.84 -1.56
CA VAL A 284 11.59 11.99 -0.82
C VAL A 284 11.72 11.61 0.66
N GLU A 285 12.93 11.75 1.16
CA GLU A 285 13.28 11.49 2.54
C GLU A 285 14.35 12.47 3.00
N THR A 286 14.42 12.74 4.31
CA THR A 286 15.46 13.60 4.88
C THR A 286 16.78 12.82 4.95
N PRO A 287 17.80 13.21 4.19
CA PRO A 287 19.08 12.50 4.20
C PRO A 287 19.88 12.74 5.49
N GLY A 288 20.80 11.85 5.79
CA GLY A 288 21.80 12.05 6.85
C GLY A 288 21.27 12.05 8.29
N LEU A 289 20.00 11.69 8.53
CA LEU A 289 19.48 11.56 9.89
C LEU A 289 19.89 10.22 10.52
N PRO A 290 20.73 10.21 11.56
CA PRO A 290 21.26 8.97 12.15
C PRO A 290 20.18 8.12 12.83
N CYS A 291 19.03 8.71 13.17
CA CYS A 291 17.89 7.97 13.76
C CYS A 291 16.97 7.31 12.73
N ARG A 292 17.28 7.38 11.42
CA ARG A 292 16.48 6.77 10.35
C ARG A 292 17.14 5.51 9.76
N PRO A 293 16.32 4.48 9.45
CA PRO A 293 14.93 4.30 9.88
C PRO A 293 14.85 3.97 11.37
N CYS A 294 13.93 4.57 12.11
CA CYS A 294 13.77 4.28 13.54
C CYS A 294 12.73 3.18 13.82
N SER A 295 11.99 2.73 12.81
CA SER A 295 10.98 1.68 12.93
C SER A 295 10.82 0.91 11.61
N LYS A 296 10.40 -0.36 11.74
CA LYS A 296 9.96 -1.17 10.59
C LYS A 296 8.56 -0.77 10.09
N ILE A 297 7.72 -0.21 10.95
CA ILE A 297 6.29 0.04 10.67
C ILE A 297 5.84 1.46 11.00
N GLY A 298 6.52 2.18 11.88
CA GLY A 298 6.15 3.49 12.40
C GLY A 298 5.83 3.45 13.90
N PHE A 299 5.55 4.63 14.47
CA PHE A 299 5.16 4.87 15.85
C PHE A 299 4.03 5.90 15.89
N ASP A 300 3.34 5.98 17.04
CA ASP A 300 2.30 6.98 17.27
C ASP A 300 2.87 8.37 17.61
N ALA A 301 4.14 8.42 18.02
CA ALA A 301 4.89 9.66 18.23
C ALA A 301 6.39 9.44 17.92
N CYS A 302 7.12 10.52 17.62
CA CYS A 302 8.54 10.43 17.39
C CYS A 302 9.29 10.07 18.69
N PRO A 303 9.98 8.92 18.76
CA PRO A 303 10.66 8.50 20.00
C PRO A 303 11.84 9.41 20.41
N LYS A 304 12.28 10.30 19.50
CA LYS A 304 13.32 11.32 19.76
C LYS A 304 12.73 12.72 19.98
N GLY A 305 11.41 12.90 19.91
CA GLY A 305 10.72 14.18 20.10
C GLY A 305 10.88 15.19 18.94
N HIS A 306 11.98 15.19 18.22
CA HIS A 306 12.32 16.24 17.24
C HIS A 306 11.57 16.13 15.90
N PHE A 307 11.14 14.96 15.51
CA PHE A 307 10.42 14.65 14.27
C PHE A 307 11.04 15.20 12.98
N ARG A 308 12.36 15.41 12.97
CA ARG A 308 13.10 16.03 11.87
C ARG A 308 12.96 15.29 10.55
N CYS A 309 12.78 13.96 10.57
CA CYS A 309 12.56 13.16 9.36
C CYS A 309 11.36 13.60 8.52
N MET A 310 10.38 14.31 9.12
CA MET A 310 9.23 14.90 8.45
C MET A 310 9.29 16.43 8.42
N ARG A 311 9.80 17.07 9.49
CA ARG A 311 9.85 18.52 9.56
C ARG A 311 10.90 19.14 8.64
N ASP A 312 12.05 18.50 8.47
CA ASP A 312 13.17 19.01 7.67
C ASP A 312 13.09 18.59 6.18
N LEU A 313 11.97 17.96 5.75
CA LEU A 313 11.76 17.58 4.35
C LEU A 313 11.72 18.82 3.45
N ASP A 314 12.36 18.70 2.29
CA ASP A 314 12.30 19.72 1.25
C ASP A 314 10.93 19.68 0.54
N LEU A 315 10.06 20.61 0.94
CA LEU A 315 8.72 20.73 0.36
C LEU A 315 8.74 21.22 -1.10
N ALA A 316 9.76 21.98 -1.51
CA ALA A 316 9.89 22.39 -2.90
C ALA A 316 10.12 21.16 -3.80
N ARG A 317 10.97 20.22 -3.33
CA ARG A 317 11.20 18.97 -4.03
C ARG A 317 9.96 18.07 -4.06
N ILE A 318 9.10 18.10 -3.03
CA ILE A 318 7.84 17.35 -3.03
C ILE A 318 6.82 17.98 -3.98
N ALA A 319 6.72 19.32 -3.98
CA ALA A 319 5.76 20.05 -4.81
C ALA A 319 6.15 20.11 -6.30
N ALA A 320 7.44 19.96 -6.63
CA ALA A 320 7.91 20.05 -8.00
C ALA A 320 7.15 19.11 -8.93
N GLU A 321 6.82 19.60 -10.12
CA GLU A 321 6.29 18.79 -11.22
C GLU A 321 7.47 18.09 -11.89
N ASP A 322 7.27 16.84 -12.32
CA ASP A 322 8.24 16.16 -13.16
C ASP A 322 8.11 16.79 -14.57
N THR A 323 9.18 17.42 -15.04
CA THR A 323 9.31 17.96 -16.39
C THR A 323 9.47 16.88 -17.42
#